data_c3a83d0723370c9a87b784aea30c6f65
#
_entry.id   c3a83d0723370c9a87b784aea30c6f65
#
_cell.length_a   1.000
_cell.length_b   1.000
_cell.length_c   1.000
_cell.angle_alpha   90.00
_cell.angle_beta   90.00
_cell.angle_gamma   90.00
#
_symmetry.space_group_name_H-M   'P 1'
#
loop_
_entity.id
_entity.type
_entity.pdbx_description
1 polymer ?
#
loop_
_entity_poly.entity_id
_entity_poly.type
_entity_poly.pdbx_seq_one_letter_code
_entity_poly.pdbx_strand_id
1 'polypeptide(L)'
;AVDEAHELAERVREQASVAVSLKSMTRISRRLRALASVDTDALDHVAAQLDTALQSFQVGLMTDRTSLKPVMSALDTAKRDLDTQISALQLEAATKVLVRAFIDELDQVLQAWGRDAEKSVTWVERDEDRGLSSLMIAPLHVAPSLADNAFGQRPAILTSATLSLGGSFDSLAYSTGLNMAPLP
;
A
#
# COMPACT_ATOMS: atom_id res chain seq x y z
N ALA A 1 14.27 1.22 -21.55
CA ALA A 1 15.37 1.79 -20.76
C ALA A 1 14.79 2.46 -19.52
N VAL A 2 15.48 2.36 -18.42
CA VAL A 2 15.16 3.05 -17.15
C VAL A 2 16.30 4.02 -16.88
N ASP A 3 15.98 5.29 -16.84
CA ASP A 3 16.93 6.34 -16.48
C ASP A 3 16.90 6.62 -14.98
N GLU A 4 18.00 7.10 -14.45
CA GLU A 4 18.23 7.29 -13.01
C GLU A 4 17.96 6.01 -12.20
N ALA A 5 18.50 4.90 -12.69
CA ALA A 5 18.22 3.58 -12.16
C ALA A 5 18.69 3.37 -10.70
N HIS A 6 19.57 4.24 -10.19
CA HIS A 6 19.96 4.23 -8.79
C HIS A 6 18.79 4.55 -7.83
N GLU A 7 17.77 5.29 -8.30
CA GLU A 7 16.56 5.60 -7.54
C GLU A 7 15.43 4.57 -7.76
N LEU A 8 15.59 3.62 -8.69
CA LEU A 8 14.52 2.71 -9.10
C LEU A 8 13.90 1.96 -7.92
N ALA A 9 14.72 1.39 -7.05
CA ALA A 9 14.25 0.63 -5.90
C ALA A 9 13.47 1.52 -4.90
N GLU A 10 13.89 2.77 -4.75
CA GLU A 10 13.22 3.73 -3.86
C GLU A 10 11.88 4.17 -4.44
N ARG A 11 11.84 4.56 -5.70
CA ARG A 11 10.59 4.91 -6.40
C ARG A 11 9.56 3.76 -6.38
N VAL A 12 10.02 2.52 -6.58
CA VAL A 12 9.13 1.35 -6.51
C VAL A 12 8.65 1.12 -5.08
N ARG A 13 9.50 1.32 -4.08
CA ARG A 13 9.10 1.23 -2.66
C ARG A 13 8.07 2.29 -2.32
N GLU A 14 8.26 3.52 -2.74
CA GLU A 14 7.29 4.61 -2.54
C GLU A 14 5.94 4.27 -3.18
N GLN A 15 5.93 3.82 -4.43
CA GLN A 15 4.70 3.40 -5.11
C GLN A 15 4.03 2.18 -4.49
N ALA A 16 4.81 1.26 -3.91
CA ALA A 16 4.29 0.09 -3.23
C ALA A 16 3.94 0.34 -1.76
N SER A 17 4.18 1.56 -1.28
CA SER A 17 3.79 2.02 0.06
C SER A 17 2.32 2.37 0.08
N VAL A 18 1.67 2.01 1.17
CA VAL A 18 0.24 2.25 1.38
C VAL A 18 0.05 3.10 2.62
N ALA A 19 -0.80 4.11 2.50
CA ALA A 19 -1.21 4.97 3.60
C ALA A 19 -2.69 4.75 3.92
N VAL A 20 -3.02 4.54 5.19
CA VAL A 20 -4.39 4.47 5.65
C VAL A 20 -4.61 5.38 6.85
N SER A 21 -5.73 6.12 6.83
CA SER A 21 -6.09 7.09 7.85
C SER A 21 -7.61 7.25 7.93
N LEU A 22 -8.09 7.88 8.99
CA LEU A 22 -9.50 8.30 9.11
C LEU A 22 -9.94 9.05 7.84
N LYS A 23 -9.12 9.99 7.35
CA LYS A 23 -9.45 10.82 6.18
C LYS A 23 -9.60 10.00 4.90
N SER A 24 -8.67 9.06 4.64
CA SER A 24 -8.73 8.21 3.44
C SER A 24 -9.95 7.29 3.48
N MET A 25 -10.21 6.65 4.61
CA MET A 25 -11.35 5.76 4.79
C MET A 25 -12.69 6.49 4.71
N THR A 26 -12.83 7.66 5.36
CA THR A 26 -14.05 8.48 5.26
C THR A 26 -14.29 8.98 3.82
N ARG A 27 -13.23 9.26 3.06
CA ARG A 27 -13.34 9.60 1.64
C ARG A 27 -13.91 8.42 0.85
N ILE A 28 -13.38 7.22 1.05
CA ILE A 28 -13.87 6.00 0.41
C ILE A 28 -15.33 5.75 0.76
N SER A 29 -15.67 5.75 2.04
CA SER A 29 -17.03 5.59 2.55
C SER A 29 -18.02 6.54 1.87
N ARG A 30 -17.72 7.84 1.87
CA ARG A 30 -18.56 8.86 1.24
C ARG A 30 -18.74 8.63 -0.26
N ARG A 31 -17.69 8.21 -0.96
CA ARG A 31 -17.74 7.93 -2.40
C ARG A 31 -18.57 6.69 -2.71
N LEU A 32 -18.43 5.63 -1.96
CA LEU A 32 -19.21 4.39 -2.10
C LEU A 32 -20.70 4.66 -1.87
N ARG A 33 -21.07 5.42 -0.82
CA ARG A 33 -22.46 5.84 -0.59
C ARG A 33 -23.01 6.63 -1.79
N ALA A 34 -22.26 7.59 -2.30
CA ALA A 34 -22.71 8.46 -3.40
C ALA A 34 -22.86 7.71 -4.72
N LEU A 35 -22.00 6.74 -5.01
CA LEU A 35 -21.96 6.02 -6.28
C LEU A 35 -22.88 4.79 -6.32
N ALA A 36 -23.00 4.09 -5.21
CA ALA A 36 -23.67 2.79 -5.15
C ALA A 36 -24.77 2.71 -4.09
N SER A 37 -24.99 3.75 -3.27
CA SER A 37 -25.97 3.77 -2.19
C SER A 37 -25.82 2.60 -1.20
N VAL A 38 -24.61 2.11 -1.01
CA VAL A 38 -24.30 1.02 -0.06
C VAL A 38 -24.17 1.55 1.35
N ASP A 39 -24.43 0.68 2.33
CA ASP A 39 -24.18 0.97 3.73
C ASP A 39 -22.68 0.88 4.02
N THR A 40 -22.11 1.95 4.56
CA THR A 40 -20.69 2.06 4.91
C THR A 40 -20.46 2.33 6.40
N ASP A 41 -21.46 2.16 7.25
CA ASP A 41 -21.35 2.48 8.69
C ASP A 41 -20.27 1.65 9.37
N ALA A 42 -20.13 0.38 8.99
CA ALA A 42 -19.04 -0.46 9.49
C ALA A 42 -17.65 0.09 9.12
N LEU A 43 -17.48 0.59 7.89
CA LEU A 43 -16.22 1.20 7.44
C LEU A 43 -15.93 2.51 8.20
N ASP A 44 -16.94 3.34 8.42
CA ASP A 44 -16.80 4.58 9.18
C ASP A 44 -16.43 4.30 10.65
N HIS A 45 -17.01 3.25 11.23
CA HIS A 45 -16.67 2.83 12.60
C HIS A 45 -15.22 2.36 12.70
N VAL A 46 -14.78 1.54 11.76
CA VAL A 46 -13.38 1.09 11.69
C VAL A 46 -12.42 2.27 11.48
N ALA A 47 -12.79 3.25 10.65
CA ALA A 47 -12.00 4.46 10.44
C ALA A 47 -11.78 5.25 11.75
N ALA A 48 -12.84 5.39 12.57
CA ALA A 48 -12.76 6.04 13.88
C ALA A 48 -11.91 5.22 14.88
N GLN A 49 -12.05 3.90 14.87
CA GLN A 49 -11.22 3.02 15.71
C GLN A 49 -9.73 3.11 15.33
N LEU A 50 -9.42 3.14 14.03
CA LEU A 50 -8.06 3.31 13.54
C LEU A 50 -7.46 4.63 14.02
N ASP A 51 -8.18 5.74 13.86
CA ASP A 51 -7.71 7.05 14.30
C ASP A 51 -7.43 7.08 15.79
N THR A 52 -8.36 6.57 16.61
CA THR A 52 -8.19 6.46 18.06
C THR A 52 -6.96 5.62 18.42
N ALA A 53 -6.78 4.49 17.75
CA ALA A 53 -5.63 3.63 17.99
C ALA A 53 -4.32 4.35 17.60
N LEU A 54 -4.27 5.01 16.43
CA LEU A 54 -3.06 5.70 15.95
C LEU A 54 -2.66 6.89 16.82
N GLN A 55 -3.62 7.56 17.47
CA GLN A 55 -3.33 8.63 18.42
C GLN A 55 -2.55 8.16 19.65
N SER A 56 -2.66 6.89 20.02
CA SER A 56 -1.92 6.30 21.14
C SER A 56 -0.47 5.95 20.80
N PHE A 57 -0.10 5.93 19.51
CA PHE A 57 1.26 5.63 19.08
C PHE A 57 2.11 6.90 18.96
N GLN A 58 3.41 6.74 19.19
CA GLN A 58 4.38 7.76 18.85
C GLN A 58 4.55 7.80 17.32
N VAL A 59 4.84 9.00 16.80
CA VAL A 59 5.23 9.18 15.40
C VAL A 59 6.55 8.45 15.15
N GLY A 60 6.61 7.73 14.04
CA GLY A 60 7.78 6.98 13.63
C GLY A 60 7.56 5.47 13.53
N LEU A 61 8.64 4.73 13.51
CA LEU A 61 8.66 3.29 13.29
C LEU A 61 7.87 2.52 14.35
N MET A 62 7.01 1.62 13.89
CA MET A 62 6.20 0.76 14.73
C MET A 62 6.88 -0.62 14.84
N THR A 63 7.30 -0.97 16.04
CA THR A 63 7.94 -2.27 16.33
C THR A 63 6.94 -3.36 16.70
N ASP A 64 5.77 -2.96 17.25
CA ASP A 64 4.68 -3.88 17.59
C ASP A 64 3.38 -3.47 16.90
N ARG A 65 2.87 -4.35 16.06
CA ARG A 65 1.63 -4.20 15.30
C ARG A 65 0.41 -4.85 15.98
N THR A 66 0.62 -5.51 17.12
CA THR A 66 -0.39 -6.39 17.74
C THR A 66 -1.67 -5.65 18.09
N SER A 67 -1.55 -4.43 18.62
CA SER A 67 -2.70 -3.59 19.01
C SER A 67 -3.59 -3.15 17.85
N LEU A 68 -3.06 -3.12 16.62
CA LEU A 68 -3.84 -2.79 15.41
C LEU A 68 -4.51 -4.01 14.76
N LYS A 69 -4.16 -5.24 15.16
CA LYS A 69 -4.77 -6.46 14.58
C LYS A 69 -6.29 -6.47 14.65
N PRO A 70 -6.95 -6.10 15.78
CA PRO A 70 -8.41 -6.07 15.83
C PRO A 70 -9.01 -5.08 14.83
N VAL A 71 -8.42 -3.89 14.69
CA VAL A 71 -8.88 -2.86 13.76
C VAL A 71 -8.74 -3.33 12.32
N MET A 72 -7.61 -3.95 11.97
CA MET A 72 -7.39 -4.46 10.61
C MET A 72 -8.28 -5.67 10.29
N SER A 73 -8.59 -6.52 11.27
CA SER A 73 -9.59 -7.58 11.12
C SER A 73 -11.00 -7.03 10.91
N ALA A 74 -11.36 -5.97 11.62
CA ALA A 74 -12.63 -5.29 11.42
C ALA A 74 -12.70 -4.62 10.03
N LEU A 75 -11.59 -4.07 9.54
CA LEU A 75 -11.50 -3.53 8.18
C LEU A 75 -11.74 -4.61 7.11
N ASP A 76 -11.12 -5.78 7.27
CA ASP A 76 -11.34 -6.92 6.37
C ASP A 76 -12.82 -7.36 6.36
N THR A 77 -13.46 -7.39 7.52
CA THR A 77 -14.89 -7.70 7.64
C THR A 77 -15.75 -6.66 6.95
N ALA A 78 -15.53 -5.37 7.24
CA ALA A 78 -16.28 -4.27 6.63
C ALA A 78 -16.12 -4.26 5.10
N LYS A 79 -14.92 -4.55 4.60
CA LYS A 79 -14.65 -4.66 3.16
C LYS A 79 -15.41 -5.83 2.51
N ARG A 80 -15.48 -7.00 3.16
CA ARG A 80 -16.25 -8.14 2.65
C ARG A 80 -17.74 -7.86 2.60
N ASP A 81 -18.26 -7.16 3.60
CA ASP A 81 -19.66 -6.73 3.62
C ASP A 81 -19.96 -5.77 2.45
N LEU A 82 -19.06 -4.82 2.19
CA LEU A 82 -19.16 -3.93 1.02
C LEU A 82 -19.11 -4.69 -0.30
N ASP A 83 -18.19 -5.65 -0.46
CA ASP A 83 -18.14 -6.51 -1.65
C ASP A 83 -19.46 -7.26 -1.87
N THR A 84 -20.06 -7.78 -0.80
CA THR A 84 -21.34 -8.48 -0.85
C THR A 84 -22.46 -7.55 -1.32
N GLN A 85 -22.58 -6.37 -0.72
CA GLN A 85 -23.58 -5.37 -1.09
C GLN A 85 -23.40 -4.94 -2.55
N ILE A 86 -22.18 -4.61 -2.98
CA ILE A 86 -21.87 -4.14 -4.33
C ILE A 86 -22.16 -5.25 -5.36
N SER A 87 -21.85 -6.49 -5.04
CA SER A 87 -22.09 -7.63 -5.94
C SER A 87 -23.58 -7.88 -6.19
N ALA A 88 -24.44 -7.48 -5.26
CA ALA A 88 -25.89 -7.58 -5.40
C ALA A 88 -26.52 -6.46 -6.27
N LEU A 89 -25.73 -5.42 -6.60
CA LEU A 89 -26.21 -4.26 -7.33
C LEU A 89 -25.97 -4.39 -8.85
N GLN A 90 -26.94 -3.91 -9.64
CA GLN A 90 -26.76 -3.73 -11.08
C GLN A 90 -26.27 -2.30 -11.36
N LEU A 91 -24.95 -2.13 -11.31
CA LEU A 91 -24.32 -0.83 -11.58
C LEU A 91 -23.98 -0.69 -13.06
N GLU A 92 -24.10 0.52 -13.59
CA GLU A 92 -23.56 0.86 -14.90
C GLU A 92 -22.05 0.64 -14.97
N ALA A 93 -21.52 0.31 -16.15
CA ALA A 93 -20.12 -0.06 -16.33
C ALA A 93 -19.14 1.00 -15.79
N ALA A 94 -19.39 2.26 -16.05
CA ALA A 94 -18.55 3.36 -15.56
C ALA A 94 -18.57 3.46 -14.03
N THR A 95 -19.74 3.38 -13.41
CA THR A 95 -19.90 3.39 -11.96
C THR A 95 -19.22 2.18 -11.32
N LYS A 96 -19.35 1.00 -11.94
CA LYS A 96 -18.71 -0.24 -11.47
C LYS A 96 -17.19 -0.12 -11.42
N VAL A 97 -16.56 0.50 -12.42
CA VAL A 97 -15.12 0.73 -12.43
C VAL A 97 -14.69 1.64 -11.29
N LEU A 98 -15.44 2.74 -11.05
CA LEU A 98 -15.13 3.67 -9.97
C LEU A 98 -15.29 3.03 -8.58
N VAL A 99 -16.39 2.30 -8.37
CA VAL A 99 -16.65 1.59 -7.11
C VAL A 99 -15.56 0.55 -6.85
N ARG A 100 -15.18 -0.21 -7.89
CA ARG A 100 -14.12 -1.21 -7.77
C ARG A 100 -12.80 -0.59 -7.38
N ALA A 101 -12.44 0.57 -7.92
CA ALA A 101 -11.21 1.26 -7.57
C ALA A 101 -11.14 1.62 -6.07
N PHE A 102 -12.26 2.00 -5.43
CA PHE A 102 -12.29 2.26 -3.99
C PHE A 102 -12.18 0.98 -3.15
N ILE A 103 -12.77 -0.12 -3.60
CA ILE A 103 -12.58 -1.42 -2.95
C ILE A 103 -11.14 -1.90 -3.08
N ASP A 104 -10.53 -1.71 -4.25
CA ASP A 104 -9.12 -2.06 -4.49
C ASP A 104 -8.16 -1.25 -3.60
N GLU A 105 -8.48 0.01 -3.26
CA GLU A 105 -7.72 0.78 -2.27
C GLU A 105 -7.74 0.10 -0.89
N LEU A 106 -8.89 -0.41 -0.44
CA LEU A 106 -9.00 -1.15 0.83
C LEU A 106 -8.26 -2.49 0.77
N ASP A 107 -8.35 -3.19 -0.37
CA ASP A 107 -7.61 -4.43 -0.61
C ASP A 107 -6.09 -4.20 -0.54
N GLN A 108 -5.58 -3.12 -1.11
CA GLN A 108 -4.16 -2.77 -1.04
C GLN A 108 -3.69 -2.57 0.40
N VAL A 109 -4.50 -1.91 1.24
CA VAL A 109 -4.21 -1.75 2.68
C VAL A 109 -4.13 -3.12 3.36
N LEU A 110 -5.14 -3.98 3.16
CA LEU A 110 -5.20 -5.30 3.77
C LEU A 110 -4.06 -6.21 3.30
N GLN A 111 -3.74 -6.19 2.01
CA GLN A 111 -2.61 -6.93 1.44
C GLN A 111 -1.26 -6.44 1.99
N ALA A 112 -1.09 -5.11 2.10
CA ALA A 112 0.12 -4.55 2.68
C ALA A 112 0.25 -4.93 4.16
N TRP A 113 -0.84 -4.88 4.92
CA TRP A 113 -0.89 -5.30 6.31
C TRP A 113 -0.62 -6.79 6.50
N GLY A 114 -1.12 -7.64 5.60
CA GLY A 114 -0.95 -9.09 5.61
C GLY A 114 0.46 -9.57 5.30
N ARG A 115 1.36 -8.69 4.83
CA ARG A 115 2.77 -9.05 4.63
C ARG A 115 3.43 -9.38 5.96
N ASP A 116 4.35 -10.34 5.93
CA ASP A 116 5.17 -10.67 7.10
C ASP A 116 5.86 -9.43 7.65
N ALA A 117 5.91 -9.31 8.97
CA ALA A 117 6.56 -8.18 9.64
C ALA A 117 8.06 -8.05 9.28
N GLU A 118 8.70 -9.17 8.93
CA GLU A 118 10.10 -9.19 8.45
C GLU A 118 10.26 -8.69 7.01
N LYS A 119 9.16 -8.61 6.26
CA LYS A 119 9.15 -8.17 4.85
C LYS A 119 8.52 -6.80 4.65
N SER A 120 8.04 -6.16 5.71
CA SER A 120 7.39 -4.85 5.64
C SER A 120 7.81 -3.95 6.80
N VAL A 121 7.87 -2.67 6.51
CA VAL A 121 8.06 -1.61 7.52
C VAL A 121 6.72 -0.93 7.73
N THR A 122 6.39 -0.68 8.99
CA THR A 122 5.17 0.03 9.37
C THR A 122 5.54 1.18 10.28
N TRP A 123 4.97 2.36 10.03
CA TRP A 123 5.20 3.54 10.86
C TRP A 123 3.96 4.42 10.92
N VAL A 124 3.94 5.30 11.91
CA VAL A 124 2.90 6.31 12.07
C VAL A 124 3.44 7.66 11.64
N GLU A 125 2.73 8.32 10.74
CA GLU A 125 2.92 9.72 10.40
C GLU A 125 1.80 10.56 11.02
N ARG A 126 2.12 11.79 11.39
CA ARG A 126 1.14 12.75 11.88
C ARG A 126 1.29 14.07 11.16
N ASP A 127 0.20 14.53 10.57
CA ASP A 127 0.07 15.88 10.02
C ASP A 127 -0.11 16.84 11.21
N GLU A 128 0.93 17.60 11.56
CA GLU A 128 0.95 18.48 12.72
C GLU A 128 -0.08 19.60 12.58
N ASP A 129 -0.31 20.10 11.37
CA ASP A 129 -1.25 21.20 11.11
C ASP A 129 -2.71 20.77 11.31
N ARG A 130 -3.01 19.49 11.07
CA ARG A 130 -4.38 18.94 11.10
C ARG A 130 -4.62 17.95 12.23
N GLY A 131 -3.58 17.54 12.96
CA GLY A 131 -3.65 16.54 14.01
C GLY A 131 -4.08 15.14 13.52
N LEU A 132 -3.99 14.88 12.21
CA LEU A 132 -4.42 13.62 11.62
C LEU A 132 -3.26 12.62 11.58
N SER A 133 -3.52 11.41 12.07
CA SER A 133 -2.55 10.33 12.02
C SER A 133 -2.82 9.41 10.83
N SER A 134 -1.75 8.91 10.23
CA SER A 134 -1.77 7.92 9.14
C SER A 134 -0.89 6.74 9.49
N LEU A 135 -1.39 5.55 9.23
CA LEU A 135 -0.61 4.32 9.25
C LEU A 135 0.01 4.13 7.87
N MET A 136 1.32 4.06 7.84
CA MET A 136 2.11 3.83 6.64
C MET A 136 2.64 2.41 6.65
N ILE A 137 2.56 1.72 5.51
CA ILE A 137 3.05 0.35 5.34
C ILE A 137 3.83 0.28 4.03
N ALA A 138 5.11 -0.07 4.09
CA ALA A 138 5.97 -0.23 2.92
C ALA A 138 6.63 -1.60 2.87
N PRO A 139 6.91 -2.15 1.69
CA PRO A 139 7.75 -3.33 1.58
C PRO A 139 9.19 -3.00 1.97
N LEU A 140 9.83 -3.85 2.77
CA LEU A 140 11.24 -3.70 3.14
C LEU A 140 12.15 -3.88 1.94
N HIS A 141 11.83 -4.85 1.09
CA HIS A 141 12.58 -5.19 -0.11
C HIS A 141 11.67 -5.22 -1.34
N VAL A 142 12.04 -4.49 -2.37
CA VAL A 142 11.34 -4.47 -3.67
C VAL A 142 12.05 -5.31 -4.73
N ALA A 143 13.27 -5.76 -4.45
CA ALA A 143 14.11 -6.53 -5.36
C ALA A 143 13.39 -7.76 -5.97
N PRO A 144 12.71 -8.63 -5.20
CA PRO A 144 11.99 -9.77 -5.77
C PRO A 144 10.88 -9.33 -6.75
N SER A 145 10.13 -8.30 -6.38
CA SER A 145 9.05 -7.78 -7.23
C SER A 145 9.59 -7.18 -8.54
N LEU A 146 10.71 -6.48 -8.49
CA LEU A 146 11.38 -5.94 -9.67
C LEU A 146 11.95 -7.07 -10.55
N ALA A 147 12.58 -8.08 -9.95
CA ALA A 147 13.10 -9.23 -10.67
C ALA A 147 11.99 -9.95 -11.43
N ASP A 148 10.86 -10.24 -10.79
CA ASP A 148 9.76 -11.01 -11.40
C ASP A 148 8.98 -10.19 -12.44
N ASN A 149 8.65 -8.92 -12.14
CA ASN A 149 7.69 -8.16 -12.93
C ASN A 149 8.35 -7.18 -13.94
N ALA A 150 9.56 -6.71 -13.66
CA ALA A 150 10.25 -5.77 -14.54
C ALA A 150 11.34 -6.44 -15.38
N PHE A 151 12.18 -7.28 -14.79
CA PHE A 151 13.36 -7.84 -15.45
C PHE A 151 13.17 -9.28 -15.93
N GLY A 152 12.31 -10.07 -15.26
CA GLY A 152 12.09 -11.46 -15.64
C GLY A 152 11.32 -11.67 -16.94
N GLN A 153 10.65 -10.65 -17.45
CA GLN A 153 9.79 -10.74 -18.63
C GLN A 153 10.35 -9.99 -19.86
N ARG A 154 11.27 -9.05 -19.69
CA ARG A 154 11.78 -8.19 -20.78
C ARG A 154 13.23 -7.78 -20.51
N PRO A 155 14.05 -7.68 -21.57
CA PRO A 155 15.36 -7.07 -21.45
C PRO A 155 15.25 -5.62 -20.95
N ALA A 156 16.03 -5.27 -19.94
CA ALA A 156 16.07 -3.92 -19.38
C ALA A 156 17.46 -3.30 -19.59
N ILE A 157 17.47 -2.03 -19.92
CA ILE A 157 18.67 -1.20 -19.97
C ILE A 157 18.54 -0.18 -18.85
N LEU A 158 19.48 -0.21 -17.92
CA LEU A 158 19.54 0.72 -16.79
C LEU A 158 20.63 1.75 -17.05
N THR A 159 20.29 3.02 -16.90
CA THR A 159 21.22 4.14 -17.06
C THR A 159 21.17 5.04 -15.83
N SER A 160 22.31 5.55 -15.41
CA SER A 160 22.45 6.61 -14.42
C SER A 160 23.89 7.09 -14.36
N ALA A 161 24.10 8.30 -13.90
CA ALA A 161 25.43 8.84 -13.65
C ALA A 161 26.15 8.12 -12.49
N THR A 162 25.42 7.44 -11.60
CA THR A 162 25.92 6.83 -10.36
C THR A 162 25.58 5.35 -10.23
N LEU A 163 25.63 4.60 -11.33
CA LEU A 163 25.32 3.15 -11.32
C LEU A 163 26.36 2.30 -10.57
N SER A 164 27.63 2.71 -10.60
CA SER A 164 28.68 1.96 -9.94
C SER A 164 29.15 2.65 -8.67
N LEU A 165 29.31 1.87 -7.61
CA LEU A 165 29.93 2.31 -6.38
C LEU A 165 31.28 1.58 -6.23
N GLY A 166 32.39 2.33 -6.22
CA GLY A 166 33.72 1.73 -6.15
C GLY A 166 34.07 0.81 -7.34
N GLY A 167 33.46 1.02 -8.50
CA GLY A 167 33.70 0.20 -9.71
C GLY A 167 32.83 -1.08 -9.78
N SER A 168 31.94 -1.33 -8.80
CA SER A 168 31.02 -2.47 -8.77
C SER A 168 29.58 -2.02 -8.97
N PHE A 169 28.79 -2.87 -9.64
CA PHE A 169 27.32 -2.73 -9.80
C PHE A 169 26.53 -3.57 -8.77
N ASP A 170 27.20 -4.23 -7.83
CA ASP A 170 26.56 -5.18 -6.92
C ASP A 170 25.47 -4.54 -6.05
N SER A 171 25.69 -3.31 -5.60
CA SER A 171 24.71 -2.58 -4.79
C SER A 171 23.41 -2.34 -5.57
N LEU A 172 23.52 -1.92 -6.84
CA LEU A 172 22.37 -1.74 -7.71
C LEU A 172 21.71 -3.08 -8.03
N ALA A 173 22.47 -4.09 -8.39
CA ALA A 173 21.96 -5.41 -8.69
C ALA A 173 21.20 -6.03 -7.51
N TYR A 174 21.69 -5.84 -6.29
CA TYR A 174 21.04 -6.31 -5.08
C TYR A 174 19.74 -5.53 -4.77
N SER A 175 19.78 -4.21 -4.83
CA SER A 175 18.62 -3.36 -4.50
C SER A 175 17.48 -3.48 -5.51
N THR A 176 17.79 -3.75 -6.77
CA THR A 176 16.83 -3.89 -7.89
C THR A 176 16.47 -5.34 -8.20
N GLY A 177 17.16 -6.33 -7.64
CA GLY A 177 16.92 -7.74 -7.92
C GLY A 177 17.44 -8.23 -9.27
N LEU A 178 18.32 -7.48 -9.93
CA LEU A 178 18.95 -7.91 -11.20
C LEU A 178 19.74 -9.21 -11.05
N ASN A 179 20.34 -9.46 -9.89
CA ASN A 179 21.03 -10.69 -9.58
C ASN A 179 20.10 -11.89 -9.35
N MET A 180 18.79 -11.64 -9.24
CA MET A 180 17.74 -12.67 -9.05
C MET A 180 17.00 -12.97 -10.35
N ALA A 181 17.06 -12.07 -11.34
CA ALA A 181 16.43 -12.26 -12.62
C ALA A 181 17.16 -13.35 -13.43
N PRO A 182 16.44 -14.24 -14.14
CA PRO A 182 17.09 -15.18 -15.03
C PRO A 182 17.86 -14.42 -16.13
N LEU A 183 19.11 -14.82 -16.37
CA LEU A 183 19.86 -14.28 -17.49
C LEU A 183 19.18 -14.71 -18.81
N PRO A 184 19.12 -13.83 -19.82
CA PRO A 184 18.53 -14.15 -21.11
C PRO A 184 19.31 -15.24 -21.87
#